data_6e89bba253e1c56dc34a98c3ffb3eb20
#
_entry.id   6e89bba253e1c56dc34a98c3ffb3eb20
#
_cell.length_a   1.000
_cell.length_b   1.000
_cell.length_c   1.000
_cell.angle_alpha   90.00
_cell.angle_beta   90.00
_cell.angle_gamma   90.00
#
_symmetry.space_group_name_H-M   'P 1'
#
loop_
_entity.id
_entity.type
_entity.pdbx_description
1 polymer ?
#
loop_
_entity_poly.entity_id
_entity_poly.type
_entity_poly.pdbx_seq_one_letter_code
_entity_poly.pdbx_strand_id
1 'polypeptide(L)'
;MNIINRVLGKARRIILRPHVAMRPGRELNVDSIELNKINNQYGDWFVHPCVRYIPEGFVGHKWWMVVTPYPNYNSKMENPLLYYGDGNTDVPPTDWVLVGVVQDTHKEGYNADGNIFFDGNKLWIFWKESDTINTRKESGFKNMMGCCYDGKTFSKPRVFCHNPNDKSMYLAAPVVIKIGSKIQCLGVFSPIMNDIAKGKEYMFPRSIAVFSLSDNDLERGEFVFDKVVEQKYFKGCDFWHIDAFSYNGRYYCVETPINGEYVILGESVDGYSYNFFRKPLLHAHGYRPTPYLYKASGVIVGDKFYLFYPSILR
;
A
#
# COMPACT_ATOMS: atom_id res chain seq x y z
N MET A 1 23.54 -20.94 0.76
CA MET A 1 22.68 -20.43 1.85
C MET A 1 22.53 -21.53 2.88
N ASN A 2 23.12 -21.35 4.06
CA ASN A 2 23.41 -22.38 5.05
C ASN A 2 22.10 -22.94 5.67
N ILE A 3 22.01 -24.25 5.86
CA ILE A 3 20.87 -24.95 6.49
C ILE A 3 20.52 -24.35 7.85
N ILE A 4 21.54 -23.87 8.59
CA ILE A 4 21.39 -23.19 9.88
C ILE A 4 20.53 -21.92 9.77
N ASN A 5 20.70 -21.12 8.71
CA ASN A 5 19.90 -19.91 8.50
C ASN A 5 18.45 -20.25 8.10
N ARG A 6 18.20 -21.40 7.48
CA ARG A 6 16.84 -21.89 7.20
C ARG A 6 16.14 -22.38 8.46
N VAL A 7 16.85 -23.05 9.36
CA VAL A 7 16.31 -23.54 10.63
C VAL A 7 16.04 -22.39 11.58
N LEU A 8 16.96 -21.42 11.70
CA LEU A 8 16.78 -20.22 12.51
C LEU A 8 15.66 -19.33 11.96
N GLY A 9 15.51 -19.24 10.62
CA GLY A 9 14.38 -18.56 9.99
C GLY A 9 13.05 -19.24 10.32
N LYS A 10 12.98 -20.57 10.27
CA LYS A 10 11.77 -21.33 10.69
C LYS A 10 11.50 -21.23 12.19
N ALA A 11 12.53 -21.32 13.03
CA ALA A 11 12.39 -21.17 14.48
C ALA A 11 11.95 -19.74 14.86
N ARG A 12 12.51 -18.70 14.23
CA ARG A 12 12.01 -17.33 14.38
C ARG A 12 10.57 -17.18 13.95
N ARG A 13 10.15 -17.81 12.85
CA ARG A 13 8.74 -17.82 12.39
C ARG A 13 7.80 -18.51 13.38
N ILE A 14 8.27 -19.51 14.11
CA ILE A 14 7.47 -20.23 15.13
C ILE A 14 7.40 -19.43 16.44
N ILE A 15 8.53 -18.83 16.87
CA ILE A 15 8.62 -18.07 18.13
C ILE A 15 7.95 -16.70 18.01
N LEU A 16 7.95 -16.12 16.81
CA LEU A 16 7.32 -14.82 16.52
C LEU A 16 5.88 -14.94 16.02
N ARG A 17 5.30 -16.13 16.03
CA ARG A 17 3.84 -16.24 15.92
C ARG A 17 3.26 -15.57 17.17
N PRO A 18 2.77 -14.37 17.09
CA PRO A 18 2.22 -13.72 18.26
C PRO A 18 1.03 -14.55 18.72
N HIS A 19 1.03 -15.01 19.94
CA HIS A 19 -0.14 -15.58 20.58
C HIS A 19 -1.14 -14.47 20.87
N VAL A 20 -2.26 -14.52 20.20
CA VAL A 20 -3.29 -13.49 20.27
C VAL A 20 -4.38 -13.92 21.18
N ALA A 21 -4.56 -13.16 22.22
CA ALA A 21 -5.88 -13.05 22.80
C ALA A 21 -6.76 -12.24 21.87
N MET A 22 -7.73 -12.88 21.21
CA MET A 22 -8.84 -12.15 20.61
C MET A 22 -9.53 -11.34 21.71
N ARG A 23 -9.86 -10.08 21.41
CA ARG A 23 -10.94 -9.46 22.17
C ARG A 23 -12.20 -10.27 21.85
N PRO A 24 -12.88 -10.83 22.85
CA PRO A 24 -14.13 -11.54 22.61
C PRO A 24 -15.10 -10.56 21.93
N GLY A 25 -15.75 -10.99 20.85
CA GLY A 25 -16.97 -10.34 20.37
C GLY A 25 -16.94 -9.59 19.05
N ARG A 26 -15.86 -9.60 18.24
CA ARG A 26 -15.92 -9.13 16.86
C ARG A 26 -15.48 -10.23 15.90
N GLU A 27 -16.44 -10.94 15.35
CA GLU A 27 -16.26 -11.60 14.07
C GLU A 27 -16.20 -10.50 13.01
N LEU A 28 -15.05 -10.37 12.35
CA LEU A 28 -14.96 -9.58 11.15
C LEU A 28 -15.57 -10.41 10.03
N ASN A 29 -16.74 -10.05 9.55
CA ASN A 29 -17.26 -10.55 8.29
C ASN A 29 -16.36 -9.99 7.20
N VAL A 30 -15.54 -10.82 6.61
CA VAL A 30 -14.64 -10.45 5.50
C VAL A 30 -15.33 -10.90 4.21
N ASP A 31 -15.88 -9.94 3.48
CA ASP A 31 -16.35 -10.16 2.12
C ASP A 31 -15.19 -9.89 1.16
N SER A 32 -14.85 -10.86 0.31
CA SER A 32 -13.85 -10.70 -0.74
C SER A 32 -14.54 -10.39 -2.07
N ILE A 33 -14.01 -9.42 -2.79
CA ILE A 33 -14.45 -9.10 -4.15
C ILE A 33 -13.36 -9.54 -5.11
N GLU A 34 -13.70 -10.37 -6.08
CA GLU A 34 -12.77 -10.77 -7.12
C GLU A 34 -12.52 -9.61 -8.07
N LEU A 35 -11.29 -9.11 -8.10
CA LEU A 35 -10.85 -8.07 -9.03
C LEU A 35 -10.74 -8.56 -10.48
N ASN A 36 -10.96 -9.86 -10.74
CA ASN A 36 -10.90 -10.47 -12.06
C ASN A 36 -11.96 -9.94 -13.05
N LYS A 37 -12.92 -9.14 -12.56
CA LYS A 37 -13.97 -8.55 -13.39
C LYS A 37 -13.66 -7.14 -13.88
N ILE A 38 -12.46 -6.64 -13.65
CA ILE A 38 -12.05 -5.35 -14.21
C ILE A 38 -11.80 -5.56 -15.71
N ASN A 39 -12.82 -5.31 -16.49
CA ASN A 39 -12.70 -5.37 -17.96
C ASN A 39 -11.84 -4.21 -18.44
N ASN A 40 -10.66 -4.50 -18.99
CA ASN A 40 -9.76 -3.48 -19.49
C ASN A 40 -8.79 -4.04 -20.55
N GLN A 41 -8.20 -3.09 -21.28
CA GLN A 41 -7.24 -3.38 -22.36
C GLN A 41 -5.85 -3.85 -21.87
N TYR A 42 -5.60 -3.86 -20.54
CA TYR A 42 -4.29 -4.16 -19.95
C TYR A 42 -4.16 -5.62 -19.47
N GLY A 43 -5.17 -6.46 -19.71
CA GLY A 43 -5.22 -7.86 -19.29
C GLY A 43 -5.82 -8.05 -17.90
N ASP A 44 -5.79 -9.29 -17.40
CA ASP A 44 -6.56 -9.70 -16.21
C ASP A 44 -5.78 -9.63 -14.90
N TRP A 45 -4.53 -9.19 -14.95
CA TRP A 45 -3.63 -9.21 -13.80
C TRP A 45 -3.40 -7.81 -13.26
N PHE A 46 -3.94 -7.57 -12.07
CA PHE A 46 -3.77 -6.31 -11.36
C PHE A 46 -3.17 -6.53 -9.99
N VAL A 47 -2.35 -5.57 -9.59
CA VAL A 47 -1.73 -5.52 -8.27
C VAL A 47 -1.89 -4.13 -7.65
N HIS A 48 -1.51 -3.99 -6.39
CA HIS A 48 -1.49 -2.74 -5.64
C HIS A 48 -2.84 -2.00 -5.60
N PRO A 49 -3.96 -2.69 -5.28
CA PRO A 49 -5.22 -1.99 -5.13
C PRO A 49 -5.12 -0.98 -3.98
N CYS A 50 -5.72 0.19 -4.20
CA CYS A 50 -6.09 1.11 -3.16
C CYS A 50 -7.52 1.54 -3.41
N VAL A 51 -8.41 1.15 -2.52
CA VAL A 51 -9.84 1.44 -2.60
C VAL A 51 -10.21 2.47 -1.56
N ARG A 52 -11.06 3.42 -1.95
CA ARG A 52 -11.62 4.43 -1.04
C ARG A 52 -13.12 4.51 -1.23
N TYR A 53 -13.79 4.64 -0.11
CA TYR A 53 -15.22 4.92 -0.05
C TYR A 53 -15.42 6.36 0.40
N ILE A 54 -16.19 7.12 -0.37
CA ILE A 54 -16.51 8.52 -0.14
C ILE A 54 -18.02 8.58 0.10
N PRO A 55 -18.48 8.71 1.35
CA PRO A 55 -19.89 8.61 1.69
C PRO A 55 -20.79 9.59 0.93
N GLU A 56 -20.35 10.83 0.78
CA GLU A 56 -21.02 11.90 0.05
C GLU A 56 -20.93 11.74 -1.48
N GLY A 57 -20.05 10.86 -1.92
CA GLY A 57 -19.73 10.68 -3.33
C GLY A 57 -18.79 11.75 -3.87
N PHE A 58 -18.03 11.41 -4.91
CA PHE A 58 -17.29 12.35 -5.72
C PHE A 58 -17.68 12.12 -7.18
N VAL A 59 -18.08 13.17 -7.89
CA VAL A 59 -18.60 13.09 -9.27
C VAL A 59 -19.69 12.02 -9.46
N GLY A 60 -20.56 11.86 -8.42
CA GLY A 60 -21.67 10.91 -8.45
C GLY A 60 -21.30 9.47 -8.06
N HIS A 61 -20.06 9.18 -7.68
CA HIS A 61 -19.60 7.84 -7.32
C HIS A 61 -19.02 7.81 -5.90
N LYS A 62 -19.40 6.77 -5.13
CA LYS A 62 -18.90 6.57 -3.75
C LYS A 62 -17.62 5.75 -3.69
N TRP A 63 -17.41 4.85 -4.64
CA TRP A 63 -16.27 3.93 -4.63
C TRP A 63 -15.26 4.29 -5.69
N TRP A 64 -14.00 4.39 -5.26
CA TRP A 64 -12.87 4.73 -6.11
C TRP A 64 -11.74 3.75 -5.89
N MET A 65 -11.05 3.37 -6.95
CA MET A 65 -9.94 2.45 -6.88
C MET A 65 -8.80 2.89 -7.80
N VAL A 66 -7.58 2.81 -7.31
CA VAL A 66 -6.38 2.80 -8.14
C VAL A 66 -5.74 1.42 -8.07
N VAL A 67 -5.32 0.91 -9.21
CA VAL A 67 -4.59 -0.36 -9.36
C VAL A 67 -3.48 -0.22 -10.37
N THR A 68 -2.55 -1.16 -10.38
CA THR A 68 -1.51 -1.25 -11.40
C THR A 68 -1.63 -2.56 -12.18
N PRO A 69 -1.59 -2.56 -13.52
CA PRO A 69 -1.53 -3.78 -14.31
C PRO A 69 -0.19 -4.48 -14.12
N TYR A 70 -0.23 -5.80 -14.05
CA TYR A 70 0.96 -6.63 -13.84
C TYR A 70 0.94 -7.90 -14.70
N PRO A 71 0.68 -7.80 -16.00
CA PRO A 71 0.50 -8.94 -16.87
C PRO A 71 1.77 -9.78 -16.93
N ASN A 72 1.64 -11.09 -16.73
CA ASN A 72 2.75 -12.04 -16.77
C ASN A 72 3.93 -11.68 -15.84
N TYR A 73 3.64 -11.08 -14.67
CA TYR A 73 4.65 -10.61 -13.70
C TYR A 73 5.62 -9.56 -14.28
N ASN A 74 5.16 -8.79 -15.25
CA ASN A 74 5.99 -7.79 -15.91
C ASN A 74 5.87 -6.41 -15.24
N SER A 75 6.81 -6.08 -14.37
CA SER A 75 6.85 -4.78 -13.67
C SER A 75 6.92 -3.57 -14.61
N LYS A 76 7.43 -3.76 -15.83
CA LYS A 76 7.47 -2.67 -16.83
C LYS A 76 6.09 -2.18 -17.23
N MET A 77 5.06 -2.97 -17.00
CA MET A 77 3.68 -2.61 -17.31
C MET A 77 2.99 -1.92 -16.13
N GLU A 78 3.65 -1.83 -14.98
CA GLU A 78 3.08 -1.18 -13.82
C GLU A 78 2.95 0.32 -14.02
N ASN A 79 1.73 0.81 -13.99
CA ASN A 79 1.37 2.23 -13.98
C ASN A 79 -0.01 2.40 -13.32
N PRO A 80 -0.28 3.51 -12.62
CA PRO A 80 -1.54 3.68 -11.93
C PRO A 80 -2.70 3.91 -12.89
N LEU A 81 -3.77 3.13 -12.72
CA LEU A 81 -5.04 3.26 -13.42
C LEU A 81 -6.12 3.63 -12.41
N LEU A 82 -6.92 4.66 -12.71
CA LEU A 82 -8.03 5.09 -11.85
C LEU A 82 -9.34 4.49 -12.36
N TYR A 83 -10.13 3.96 -11.42
CA TYR A 83 -11.47 3.42 -11.64
C TYR A 83 -12.46 4.02 -10.66
N TYR A 84 -13.72 4.11 -11.06
CA TYR A 84 -14.82 4.24 -10.11
C TYR A 84 -15.70 2.98 -10.13
N GLY A 85 -16.37 2.73 -9.01
CA GLY A 85 -17.33 1.66 -8.91
C GLY A 85 -18.68 2.05 -9.48
N ASP A 86 -19.26 1.19 -10.31
CA ASP A 86 -20.59 1.41 -10.83
C ASP A 86 -21.64 1.28 -9.71
N GLY A 87 -22.58 2.20 -9.71
CA GLY A 87 -23.57 2.32 -8.65
C GLY A 87 -23.16 3.22 -7.49
N ASN A 88 -24.12 3.97 -6.97
CA ASN A 88 -23.92 4.91 -5.86
C ASN A 88 -24.45 4.31 -4.55
N THR A 89 -23.93 3.15 -4.15
CA THR A 89 -24.37 2.38 -2.99
C THR A 89 -23.28 2.30 -1.92
N ASP A 90 -23.66 1.93 -0.70
CA ASP A 90 -22.74 1.69 0.41
C ASP A 90 -22.14 0.26 0.39
N VAL A 91 -22.54 -0.54 -0.61
CA VAL A 91 -21.99 -1.86 -0.86
C VAL A 91 -20.90 -1.74 -1.93
N PRO A 92 -19.76 -2.42 -1.78
CA PRO A 92 -18.75 -2.43 -2.82
C PRO A 92 -19.32 -2.88 -4.17
N PRO A 93 -18.96 -2.19 -5.26
CA PRO A 93 -19.44 -2.53 -6.59
C PRO A 93 -18.83 -3.85 -7.08
N THR A 94 -19.57 -4.57 -7.90
CA THR A 94 -19.06 -5.73 -8.65
C THR A 94 -18.38 -5.30 -9.94
N ASP A 95 -18.78 -4.14 -10.46
CA ASP A 95 -18.31 -3.62 -11.75
C ASP A 95 -17.57 -2.31 -11.54
N TRP A 96 -16.43 -2.20 -12.21
CA TRP A 96 -15.55 -1.05 -12.12
C TRP A 96 -15.34 -0.45 -13.51
N VAL A 97 -15.48 0.85 -13.59
CA VAL A 97 -15.34 1.62 -14.84
C VAL A 97 -14.01 2.35 -14.84
N LEU A 98 -13.21 2.16 -15.88
CA LEU A 98 -11.94 2.86 -16.06
C LEU A 98 -12.19 4.34 -16.34
N VAL A 99 -11.64 5.21 -15.49
CA VAL A 99 -11.57 6.65 -15.73
C VAL A 99 -10.44 6.97 -16.70
N GLY A 100 -9.27 6.39 -16.47
CA GLY A 100 -8.12 6.58 -17.34
C GLY A 100 -6.79 6.12 -16.73
N VAL A 101 -5.77 6.26 -17.55
CA VAL A 101 -4.37 6.07 -17.18
C VAL A 101 -3.90 7.33 -16.47
N VAL A 102 -3.48 7.20 -15.22
CA VAL A 102 -3.01 8.34 -14.41
C VAL A 102 -1.61 8.78 -14.84
N GLN A 103 -0.76 7.81 -15.14
CA GLN A 103 0.61 8.00 -15.60
C GLN A 103 0.95 6.93 -16.62
N ASP A 104 1.58 7.33 -17.70
CA ASP A 104 2.10 6.41 -18.71
C ASP A 104 3.20 5.51 -18.16
N THR A 105 3.35 4.34 -18.78
CA THR A 105 4.38 3.37 -18.44
C THR A 105 5.77 4.02 -18.52
N HIS A 106 6.56 3.83 -17.49
CA HIS A 106 7.92 4.36 -17.43
C HIS A 106 8.84 3.65 -18.45
N LYS A 107 9.67 4.41 -19.17
CA LYS A 107 10.52 3.83 -20.24
C LYS A 107 11.56 2.83 -19.72
N GLU A 108 12.17 3.12 -18.57
CA GLU A 108 13.29 2.35 -18.00
C GLU A 108 12.99 1.72 -16.65
N GLY A 109 11.95 2.20 -15.97
CA GLY A 109 11.52 1.79 -14.65
C GLY A 109 10.07 1.30 -14.63
N TYR A 110 9.38 1.64 -13.55
CA TYR A 110 7.97 1.33 -13.36
C TYR A 110 7.32 2.30 -12.36
N ASN A 111 5.99 2.38 -12.41
CA ASN A 111 5.16 3.21 -11.53
C ASN A 111 4.22 2.30 -10.72
N ALA A 112 4.54 2.06 -9.46
CA ALA A 112 3.85 1.08 -8.61
C ALA A 112 3.23 1.70 -7.36
N ASP A 113 2.55 0.88 -6.59
CA ASP A 113 2.05 1.20 -5.25
C ASP A 113 1.07 2.38 -5.24
N GLY A 114 0.11 2.40 -6.17
CA GLY A 114 -0.89 3.44 -6.26
C GLY A 114 -1.65 3.65 -4.94
N ASN A 115 -1.97 4.92 -4.61
CA ASN A 115 -2.77 5.31 -3.47
C ASN A 115 -3.71 6.47 -3.83
N ILE A 116 -4.89 6.50 -3.22
CA ILE A 116 -5.89 7.57 -3.36
C ILE A 116 -6.05 8.29 -2.02
N PHE A 117 -6.09 9.61 -2.09
CA PHE A 117 -6.50 10.49 -1.00
C PHE A 117 -7.55 11.49 -1.51
N PHE A 118 -8.70 11.56 -0.85
CA PHE A 118 -9.72 12.56 -1.13
C PHE A 118 -9.59 13.72 -0.15
N ASP A 119 -9.40 14.92 -0.66
CA ASP A 119 -9.23 16.12 0.17
C ASP A 119 -10.55 16.86 0.49
N GLY A 120 -11.67 16.33 0.00
CA GLY A 120 -13.01 16.93 0.08
C GLY A 120 -13.45 17.60 -1.22
N ASN A 121 -12.55 17.79 -2.18
CA ASN A 121 -12.83 18.45 -3.45
C ASN A 121 -12.25 17.71 -4.67
N LYS A 122 -11.07 17.12 -4.53
CA LYS A 122 -10.35 16.41 -5.58
C LYS A 122 -9.89 15.05 -5.08
N LEU A 123 -9.68 14.11 -6.01
CA LEU A 123 -8.94 12.88 -5.75
C LEU A 123 -7.47 13.11 -6.07
N TRP A 124 -6.63 12.95 -5.06
CA TRP A 124 -5.19 12.89 -5.22
C TRP A 124 -4.76 11.45 -5.40
N ILE A 125 -3.99 11.19 -6.45
CA ILE A 125 -3.44 9.88 -6.75
C ILE A 125 -1.92 9.96 -6.60
N PHE A 126 -1.37 9.08 -5.77
CA PHE A 126 0.06 8.99 -5.50
C PHE A 126 0.58 7.64 -5.92
N TRP A 127 1.87 7.56 -6.28
CA TRP A 127 2.53 6.31 -6.62
C TRP A 127 4.03 6.40 -6.39
N LYS A 128 4.67 5.25 -6.33
CA LYS A 128 6.12 5.13 -6.32
C LYS A 128 6.63 5.08 -7.75
N GLU A 129 7.53 5.98 -8.11
CA GLU A 129 8.35 5.90 -9.32
C GLU A 129 9.65 5.16 -9.01
N SER A 130 9.99 4.18 -9.84
CA SER A 130 11.24 3.44 -9.79
C SER A 130 12.00 3.60 -11.10
N ASP A 131 13.30 3.86 -11.02
CA ASP A 131 14.15 4.09 -12.20
C ASP A 131 14.83 2.80 -12.72
N THR A 132 14.69 1.68 -11.99
CA THR A 132 15.32 0.41 -12.37
C THR A 132 14.36 -0.77 -12.24
N ILE A 133 14.42 -1.66 -13.25
CA ILE A 133 13.69 -2.93 -13.25
C ILE A 133 14.52 -4.02 -12.55
N ASN A 134 15.78 -3.76 -12.30
CA ASN A 134 16.68 -4.74 -11.74
C ASN A 134 16.56 -4.82 -10.23
N THR A 135 15.59 -5.61 -9.77
CA THR A 135 15.17 -5.83 -8.39
C THR A 135 16.26 -6.33 -7.44
N ARG A 136 17.44 -6.62 -7.92
CA ARG A 136 18.57 -7.03 -7.07
C ARG A 136 19.43 -5.87 -6.58
N LYS A 137 19.27 -4.68 -7.18
CA LYS A 137 19.84 -3.43 -6.66
C LYS A 137 18.70 -2.66 -6.03
N GLU A 138 18.67 -2.65 -4.77
CA GLU A 138 17.56 -2.47 -3.86
C GLU A 138 17.04 -1.04 -3.73
N SER A 139 17.61 -0.08 -4.39
CA SER A 139 17.20 1.32 -4.37
C SER A 139 16.33 1.72 -5.57
N GLY A 140 15.44 0.83 -6.03
CA GLY A 140 14.53 1.16 -7.13
C GLY A 140 13.55 2.31 -6.85
N PHE A 141 13.53 2.87 -5.64
CA PHE A 141 12.79 4.07 -5.33
C PHE A 141 13.53 5.31 -5.87
N LYS A 142 12.87 6.05 -6.75
CA LYS A 142 13.35 7.33 -7.26
C LYS A 142 12.57 8.48 -6.65
N ASN A 143 11.25 8.44 -6.83
CA ASN A 143 10.36 9.49 -6.36
C ASN A 143 9.02 8.92 -5.86
N MET A 144 8.38 9.61 -4.96
CA MET A 144 6.95 9.56 -4.78
C MET A 144 6.32 10.63 -5.69
N MET A 145 5.59 10.18 -6.68
CA MET A 145 4.88 11.02 -7.62
C MET A 145 3.42 11.19 -7.20
N GLY A 146 2.77 12.22 -7.72
CA GLY A 146 1.33 12.37 -7.56
C GLY A 146 0.74 13.39 -8.52
N CYS A 147 -0.57 13.27 -8.72
CA CYS A 147 -1.41 14.23 -9.43
C CYS A 147 -2.79 14.27 -8.81
N CYS A 148 -3.62 15.24 -9.16
CA CYS A 148 -5.02 15.24 -8.78
C CYS A 148 -5.93 14.99 -9.99
N TYR A 149 -7.12 14.44 -9.70
CA TYR A 149 -8.25 14.33 -10.61
C TYR A 149 -9.38 15.20 -10.09
N ASP A 150 -9.84 16.15 -10.90
CA ASP A 150 -10.86 17.15 -10.55
C ASP A 150 -12.29 16.71 -10.90
N GLY A 151 -12.45 15.48 -11.36
CA GLY A 151 -13.72 14.93 -11.87
C GLY A 151 -13.84 14.99 -13.38
N LYS A 152 -12.89 15.58 -14.09
CA LYS A 152 -12.85 15.70 -15.56
C LYS A 152 -11.49 15.35 -16.13
N THR A 153 -10.42 15.87 -15.53
CA THR A 153 -9.06 15.74 -16.05
C THR A 153 -8.07 15.47 -14.93
N PHE A 154 -6.96 14.82 -15.28
CA PHE A 154 -5.80 14.70 -14.41
C PHE A 154 -4.92 15.93 -14.53
N SER A 155 -4.43 16.45 -13.41
CA SER A 155 -3.37 17.45 -13.42
C SER A 155 -2.06 16.83 -13.91
N LYS A 156 -1.11 17.69 -14.28
CA LYS A 156 0.26 17.22 -14.57
C LYS A 156 0.86 16.60 -13.31
N PRO A 157 1.45 15.40 -13.41
CA PRO A 157 2.16 14.78 -12.29
C PRO A 157 3.33 15.63 -11.79
N ARG A 158 3.54 15.62 -10.47
CA ARG A 158 4.69 16.24 -9.82
C ARG A 158 5.32 15.33 -8.77
N VAL A 159 6.50 15.66 -8.36
CA VAL A 159 7.20 14.98 -7.28
C VAL A 159 6.68 15.48 -5.94
N PHE A 160 6.41 14.55 -5.03
CA PHE A 160 6.03 14.81 -3.64
C PHE A 160 7.09 14.38 -2.62
N CYS A 161 7.96 13.46 -2.98
CA CYS A 161 9.10 13.08 -2.16
C CYS A 161 10.21 12.55 -3.08
N HIS A 162 11.40 13.07 -2.91
CA HIS A 162 12.59 12.60 -3.61
C HIS A 162 13.35 11.58 -2.79
N ASN A 163 13.91 10.56 -3.44
CA ASN A 163 15.03 9.86 -2.82
C ASN A 163 16.24 10.81 -2.80
N PRO A 164 16.94 10.94 -1.67
CA PRO A 164 18.19 11.69 -1.62
C PRO A 164 19.18 11.28 -2.72
N ASN A 165 19.99 12.21 -3.18
CA ASN A 165 20.94 11.96 -4.27
C ASN A 165 21.93 10.82 -3.98
N ASP A 166 22.18 10.53 -2.70
CA ASP A 166 22.99 9.40 -2.23
C ASP A 166 22.23 8.06 -2.25
N LYS A 167 20.96 8.08 -2.67
CA LYS A 167 20.06 6.92 -2.67
C LYS A 167 19.93 6.23 -1.30
N SER A 168 20.03 7.00 -0.23
CA SER A 168 20.06 6.51 1.15
C SER A 168 18.70 6.07 1.69
N MET A 169 17.63 6.21 0.90
CA MET A 169 16.27 5.92 1.34
C MET A 169 15.57 4.94 0.40
N TYR A 170 14.84 3.99 0.99
CA TYR A 170 13.85 3.18 0.31
C TYR A 170 12.46 3.56 0.84
N LEU A 171 11.54 3.86 -0.06
CA LEU A 171 10.13 4.08 0.23
C LEU A 171 9.28 3.26 -0.73
N ALA A 172 8.33 2.51 -0.19
CA ALA A 172 7.34 1.77 -0.97
C ALA A 172 5.96 1.91 -0.34
N ALA A 173 4.94 1.60 -1.12
CA ALA A 173 3.55 1.66 -0.72
C ALA A 173 3.18 2.98 0.01
N PRO A 174 3.44 4.15 -0.60
CA PRO A 174 3.06 5.42 0.00
C PRO A 174 1.54 5.48 0.18
N VAL A 175 1.10 5.89 1.37
CA VAL A 175 -0.32 6.05 1.72
C VAL A 175 -0.51 7.42 2.32
N VAL A 176 -1.19 8.29 1.59
CA VAL A 176 -1.53 9.63 2.10
C VAL A 176 -2.80 9.56 2.92
N ILE A 177 -2.75 10.11 4.10
CA ILE A 177 -3.83 10.09 5.10
C ILE A 177 -3.86 11.39 5.88
N LYS A 178 -5.04 11.78 6.36
CA LYS A 178 -5.18 12.90 7.29
C LYS A 178 -5.10 12.38 8.73
N ILE A 179 -4.12 12.85 9.51
CA ILE A 179 -3.93 12.54 10.92
C ILE A 179 -4.16 13.84 11.72
N GLY A 180 -5.26 13.90 12.46
CA GLY A 180 -5.73 15.16 13.04
C GLY A 180 -6.03 16.18 11.94
N SER A 181 -5.38 17.34 11.99
CA SER A 181 -5.50 18.39 10.95
C SER A 181 -4.42 18.32 9.88
N LYS A 182 -3.44 17.40 10.00
CA LYS A 182 -2.27 17.33 9.12
C LYS A 182 -2.45 16.27 8.03
N ILE A 183 -2.01 16.59 6.83
CA ILE A 183 -1.86 15.63 5.73
C ILE A 183 -0.47 15.01 5.85
N GLN A 184 -0.43 13.69 5.89
CA GLN A 184 0.80 12.93 6.08
C GLN A 184 0.83 11.74 5.12
N CYS A 185 2.02 11.25 4.82
CA CYS A 185 2.23 10.01 4.10
C CYS A 185 2.82 8.97 5.05
N LEU A 186 2.17 7.83 5.15
CA LEU A 186 2.73 6.61 5.71
C LEU A 186 3.37 5.81 4.58
N GLY A 187 4.50 5.16 4.82
CA GLY A 187 5.14 4.33 3.81
C GLY A 187 6.03 3.26 4.40
N VAL A 188 6.23 2.20 3.67
CA VAL A 188 7.25 1.19 4.01
C VAL A 188 8.61 1.79 3.73
N PHE A 189 9.38 1.96 4.79
CA PHE A 189 10.64 2.68 4.79
C PHE A 189 11.79 1.79 5.25
N SER A 190 12.94 1.96 4.61
CA SER A 190 14.21 1.43 5.08
C SER A 190 15.33 2.41 4.76
N PRO A 191 16.20 2.74 5.71
CA PRO A 191 17.44 3.41 5.38
C PRO A 191 18.35 2.45 4.63
N ILE A 192 19.01 2.96 3.59
CA ILE A 192 20.02 2.23 2.83
C ILE A 192 21.39 2.72 3.30
N MET A 193 22.21 1.80 3.76
CA MET A 193 23.58 2.11 4.19
C MET A 193 24.56 1.51 3.20
N ASN A 194 25.47 2.34 2.70
CA ASN A 194 26.59 1.91 1.88
C ASN A 194 27.78 1.57 2.77
N ASP A 195 28.17 0.30 2.81
CA ASP A 195 29.46 -0.09 3.37
C ASP A 195 30.54 0.07 2.29
N ILE A 196 31.06 1.29 2.17
CA ILE A 196 32.07 1.67 1.16
C ILE A 196 33.31 0.76 1.24
N ALA A 197 33.68 0.31 2.45
CA ALA A 197 34.85 -0.56 2.65
C ALA A 197 34.64 -1.96 2.06
N LYS A 198 33.40 -2.41 1.88
CA LYS A 198 33.06 -3.73 1.34
C LYS A 198 32.37 -3.69 -0.01
N GLY A 199 32.09 -2.50 -0.54
CA GLY A 199 31.36 -2.33 -1.80
C GLY A 199 29.94 -2.91 -1.78
N LYS A 200 29.32 -2.99 -0.61
CA LYS A 200 28.00 -3.57 -0.41
C LYS A 200 27.00 -2.53 0.08
N GLU A 201 25.83 -2.55 -0.52
CA GLU A 201 24.66 -1.83 -0.02
C GLU A 201 23.88 -2.75 0.91
N TYR A 202 23.43 -2.22 2.04
CA TYR A 202 22.59 -2.93 3.00
C TYR A 202 21.27 -2.18 3.20
N MET A 203 20.16 -2.87 3.06
CA MET A 203 18.89 -2.40 3.58
C MET A 203 18.70 -2.89 5.01
N PHE A 204 18.37 -1.96 5.91
CA PHE A 204 17.90 -2.32 7.23
C PHE A 204 16.51 -2.96 7.16
N PRO A 205 16.10 -3.69 8.21
CA PRO A 205 14.71 -4.15 8.29
C PRO A 205 13.75 -3.03 8.01
N ARG A 206 12.75 -3.30 7.17
CA ARG A 206 11.75 -2.32 6.79
C ARG A 206 10.86 -2.00 7.98
N SER A 207 10.48 -0.75 8.07
CA SER A 207 9.55 -0.21 9.08
C SER A 207 8.48 0.61 8.38
N ILE A 208 7.46 1.01 9.09
CA ILE A 208 6.56 2.06 8.63
C ILE A 208 7.14 3.40 9.09
N ALA A 209 7.20 4.36 8.19
CA ALA A 209 7.57 5.72 8.52
C ALA A 209 6.46 6.70 8.17
N VAL A 210 6.47 7.83 8.88
CA VAL A 210 5.65 9.00 8.60
C VAL A 210 6.50 10.04 7.89
N PHE A 211 5.93 10.60 6.86
CA PHE A 211 6.44 11.77 6.16
C PHE A 211 5.41 12.88 6.30
N SER A 212 5.82 14.02 6.79
CA SER A 212 4.95 15.17 6.98
C SER A 212 4.95 16.04 5.73
N LEU A 213 3.77 16.46 5.28
CA LEU A 213 3.63 17.38 4.17
C LEU A 213 4.06 18.78 4.62
N SER A 214 5.02 19.39 3.95
CA SER A 214 5.37 20.77 4.17
C SER A 214 4.18 21.68 3.86
N ASP A 215 4.00 22.74 4.61
CA ASP A 215 2.91 23.70 4.49
C ASP A 215 1.49 23.12 4.59
N ASN A 216 1.34 21.80 4.80
CA ASN A 216 0.07 21.07 4.82
C ASN A 216 -0.82 21.33 3.59
N ASP A 217 -0.19 21.57 2.44
CA ASP A 217 -0.81 21.94 1.16
C ASP A 217 -0.35 20.99 0.05
N LEU A 218 -1.28 20.22 -0.51
CA LEU A 218 -1.00 19.26 -1.58
C LEU A 218 -0.66 19.92 -2.93
N GLU A 219 -1.01 21.17 -3.14
CA GLU A 219 -0.67 21.87 -4.39
C GLU A 219 0.81 22.31 -4.41
N ARG A 220 1.43 22.52 -3.25
CA ARG A 220 2.78 23.11 -3.13
C ARG A 220 3.75 22.28 -2.33
N GLY A 221 3.27 21.61 -1.27
CA GLY A 221 4.09 20.93 -0.29
C GLY A 221 4.76 19.66 -0.82
N GLU A 222 5.83 19.27 -0.16
CA GLU A 222 6.53 18.01 -0.35
C GLU A 222 6.49 17.19 0.95
N PHE A 223 6.49 15.87 0.82
CA PHE A 223 6.59 14.98 1.97
C PHE A 223 8.04 14.83 2.40
N VAL A 224 8.31 15.20 3.64
CA VAL A 224 9.62 15.10 4.28
C VAL A 224 9.56 14.07 5.39
N PHE A 225 10.59 13.22 5.49
CA PHE A 225 10.69 12.23 6.56
C PHE A 225 10.55 12.90 7.94
N ASP A 226 9.66 12.36 8.76
CA ASP A 226 9.40 12.82 10.11
C ASP A 226 9.94 11.82 11.14
N LYS A 227 9.39 10.62 11.14
CA LYS A 227 9.75 9.58 12.12
C LYS A 227 9.33 8.18 11.67
N VAL A 228 9.92 7.19 12.33
CA VAL A 228 9.46 5.80 12.25
C VAL A 228 8.25 5.61 13.17
N VAL A 229 7.25 4.91 12.67
CA VAL A 229 6.02 4.57 13.42
C VAL A 229 6.34 3.54 14.50
N GLU A 230 5.86 3.77 15.71
CA GLU A 230 5.93 2.78 16.77
C GLU A 230 4.96 1.62 16.49
N GLN A 231 5.50 0.41 16.51
CA GLN A 231 4.71 -0.80 16.28
C GLN A 231 4.78 -1.68 17.52
N LYS A 232 3.64 -1.89 18.16
CA LYS A 232 3.51 -2.83 19.26
C LYS A 232 3.08 -4.19 18.73
N TYR A 233 3.75 -5.23 19.18
CA TYR A 233 3.48 -6.65 18.88
C TYR A 233 3.98 -7.20 17.54
N PHE A 234 4.63 -6.38 16.70
CA PHE A 234 5.12 -6.85 15.39
C PHE A 234 6.62 -6.62 15.19
N LYS A 235 7.43 -6.92 16.20
CA LYS A 235 8.89 -6.86 16.07
C LYS A 235 9.41 -7.97 15.16
N GLY A 236 10.08 -7.59 14.07
CA GLY A 236 10.81 -8.50 13.19
C GLY A 236 10.07 -8.97 11.94
N CYS A 237 8.96 -8.36 11.58
CA CYS A 237 8.39 -8.51 10.25
C CYS A 237 9.07 -7.60 9.27
N ASP A 238 9.32 -8.14 8.10
CA ASP A 238 9.80 -7.38 6.96
C ASP A 238 8.57 -6.97 6.13
N PHE A 239 8.14 -5.73 6.32
CA PHE A 239 6.98 -5.16 5.63
C PHE A 239 7.25 -5.00 4.15
N TRP A 240 6.26 -5.26 3.35
CA TRP A 240 6.36 -5.02 1.92
C TRP A 240 5.37 -4.00 1.42
N HIS A 241 4.11 -4.15 1.80
CA HIS A 241 3.06 -3.22 1.41
C HIS A 241 2.18 -2.87 2.60
N ILE A 242 1.70 -1.64 2.56
CA ILE A 242 0.71 -1.12 3.52
C ILE A 242 -0.43 -0.44 2.77
N ASP A 243 -1.57 -0.38 3.40
CA ASP A 243 -2.63 0.59 3.19
C ASP A 243 -3.08 1.15 4.53
N ALA A 244 -3.52 2.40 4.58
CA ALA A 244 -4.00 3.01 5.80
C ALA A 244 -5.23 3.89 5.53
N PHE A 245 -6.10 3.95 6.53
CA PHE A 245 -7.32 4.73 6.46
C PHE A 245 -7.75 5.14 7.88
N SER A 246 -8.66 6.12 7.96
CA SER A 246 -9.26 6.54 9.22
C SER A 246 -10.76 6.17 9.24
N TYR A 247 -11.24 5.79 10.41
CA TYR A 247 -12.65 5.53 10.65
C TYR A 247 -13.02 5.81 12.12
N ASN A 248 -14.07 6.57 12.34
CA ASN A 248 -14.58 6.92 13.69
C ASN A 248 -13.48 7.43 14.64
N GLY A 249 -12.63 8.34 14.15
CA GLY A 249 -11.57 8.97 14.95
C GLY A 249 -10.40 8.05 15.27
N ARG A 250 -10.31 6.87 14.66
CA ARG A 250 -9.19 5.95 14.76
C ARG A 250 -8.50 5.77 13.42
N TYR A 251 -7.28 5.32 13.46
CA TYR A 251 -6.46 5.03 12.30
C TYR A 251 -6.19 3.54 12.21
N TYR A 252 -6.27 3.01 11.01
CA TYR A 252 -6.07 1.61 10.71
C TYR A 252 -4.98 1.46 9.67
N CYS A 253 -4.16 0.42 9.81
CA CYS A 253 -3.15 0.04 8.84
C CYS A 253 -3.31 -1.43 8.47
N VAL A 254 -3.45 -1.70 7.19
CA VAL A 254 -3.45 -3.06 6.63
C VAL A 254 -2.06 -3.33 6.08
N GLU A 255 -1.44 -4.42 6.51
CA GLU A 255 -0.08 -4.78 6.13
C GLU A 255 0.00 -6.14 5.47
N THR A 256 0.87 -6.23 4.47
CA THR A 256 1.27 -7.48 3.83
C THR A 256 2.78 -7.63 3.92
N PRO A 257 3.32 -8.68 4.58
CA PRO A 257 4.74 -8.91 4.69
C PRO A 257 5.36 -9.38 3.36
N ILE A 258 6.68 -9.28 3.24
CA ILE A 258 7.43 -9.62 2.01
C ILE A 258 7.24 -11.07 1.56
N ASN A 259 6.93 -11.96 2.49
CA ASN A 259 6.67 -13.37 2.16
C ASN A 259 5.25 -13.62 1.63
N GLY A 260 4.35 -12.60 1.66
CA GLY A 260 2.99 -12.72 1.16
C GLY A 260 2.14 -13.79 1.83
N GLU A 261 2.50 -14.21 3.05
CA GLU A 261 1.82 -15.33 3.74
C GLU A 261 0.50 -14.91 4.39
N TYR A 262 0.34 -13.64 4.73
CA TYR A 262 -0.84 -13.16 5.43
C TYR A 262 -1.07 -11.66 5.23
N VAL A 263 -2.27 -11.23 5.58
CA VAL A 263 -2.65 -9.81 5.72
C VAL A 263 -3.02 -9.57 7.18
N ILE A 264 -2.47 -8.52 7.78
CA ILE A 264 -2.78 -8.14 9.16
C ILE A 264 -3.34 -6.72 9.23
N LEU A 265 -4.07 -6.46 10.32
CA LEU A 265 -4.64 -5.16 10.63
C LEU A 265 -4.00 -4.60 11.90
N GLY A 266 -3.59 -3.35 11.85
CA GLY A 266 -3.18 -2.54 12.98
C GLY A 266 -4.20 -1.43 13.27
N GLU A 267 -4.34 -1.06 14.53
CA GLU A 267 -5.19 0.03 14.99
C GLU A 267 -4.36 1.03 15.76
N SER A 268 -4.63 2.32 15.58
CA SER A 268 -3.99 3.43 16.29
C SER A 268 -5.01 4.49 16.70
N VAL A 269 -4.77 5.14 17.83
CA VAL A 269 -5.56 6.30 18.28
C VAL A 269 -4.96 7.62 17.85
N ASP A 270 -3.66 7.63 17.56
CA ASP A 270 -2.89 8.84 17.23
C ASP A 270 -2.32 8.85 15.81
N GLY A 271 -2.42 7.71 15.08
CA GLY A 271 -1.85 7.53 13.74
C GLY A 271 -0.33 7.29 13.72
N TYR A 272 0.32 7.25 14.89
CA TYR A 272 1.77 7.12 15.02
C TYR A 272 2.23 5.92 15.82
N SER A 273 1.34 5.28 16.56
CA SER A 273 1.59 4.09 17.35
C SER A 273 0.51 3.05 17.06
N TYR A 274 0.87 1.98 16.35
CA TYR A 274 -0.07 0.96 15.92
C TYR A 274 0.04 -0.30 16.78
N ASN A 275 -1.13 -0.78 17.23
CA ASN A 275 -1.29 -2.08 17.85
C ASN A 275 -1.84 -3.06 16.80
N PHE A 276 -1.02 -4.02 16.39
CA PHE A 276 -1.45 -5.02 15.42
C PHE A 276 -2.26 -6.12 16.07
N PHE A 277 -3.38 -6.46 15.41
CA PHE A 277 -4.17 -7.61 15.81
C PHE A 277 -3.34 -8.85 15.56
N ARG A 278 -3.31 -9.73 16.53
CA ARG A 278 -2.49 -10.94 16.46
C ARG A 278 -3.05 -12.01 15.52
N LYS A 279 -4.33 -12.02 15.19
CA LYS A 279 -4.94 -12.93 14.20
C LYS A 279 -4.92 -12.23 12.87
N PRO A 280 -4.27 -12.77 11.84
CA PRO A 280 -4.34 -12.22 10.50
C PRO A 280 -5.79 -12.16 10.01
N LEU A 281 -6.09 -11.14 9.20
CA LEU A 281 -7.35 -11.04 8.48
C LEU A 281 -7.47 -12.15 7.45
N LEU A 282 -6.35 -12.47 6.80
CA LEU A 282 -6.28 -13.45 5.73
C LEU A 282 -4.94 -14.18 5.80
N HIS A 283 -4.96 -15.50 5.57
CA HIS A 283 -3.78 -16.31 5.38
C HIS A 283 -3.74 -16.89 3.97
N ALA A 284 -2.57 -16.89 3.35
CA ALA A 284 -2.31 -17.63 2.13
C ALA A 284 -2.14 -19.12 2.45
N HIS A 285 -3.15 -19.73 3.11
CA HIS A 285 -3.17 -21.16 3.38
C HIS A 285 -3.98 -21.86 2.31
N GLY A 286 -3.32 -22.64 1.50
CA GLY A 286 -3.96 -23.49 0.53
C GLY A 286 -3.04 -24.60 0.07
N TYR A 287 -3.60 -25.65 -0.49
CA TYR A 287 -2.88 -26.65 -1.25
C TYR A 287 -2.11 -25.98 -2.38
N ARG A 288 -0.87 -26.40 -2.63
CA ARG A 288 -0.06 -25.88 -3.72
C ARG A 288 -0.83 -25.88 -5.06
N PRO A 289 -0.70 -24.81 -5.87
CA PRO A 289 0.12 -23.64 -5.66
C PRO A 289 -0.50 -22.71 -4.61
N THR A 290 0.26 -22.33 -3.60
CA THR A 290 -0.19 -21.38 -2.58
C THR A 290 -0.35 -20.01 -3.19
N PRO A 291 -1.52 -19.37 -3.11
CA PRO A 291 -1.67 -17.99 -3.53
C PRO A 291 -0.74 -17.11 -2.70
N TYR A 292 -0.08 -16.19 -3.38
CA TYR A 292 0.76 -15.20 -2.77
C TYR A 292 -0.06 -13.92 -2.59
N LEU A 293 -0.21 -13.50 -1.34
CA LEU A 293 -0.92 -12.26 -1.04
C LEU A 293 0.00 -11.07 -1.31
N TYR A 294 -0.51 -10.15 -2.10
CA TYR A 294 0.18 -8.92 -2.44
C TYR A 294 -0.35 -7.75 -1.63
N LYS A 295 -0.16 -6.48 -2.07
CA LYS A 295 -0.73 -5.32 -1.39
C LYS A 295 -2.24 -5.48 -1.23
N ALA A 296 -2.74 -5.33 0.00
CA ALA A 296 -4.16 -5.30 0.28
C ALA A 296 -4.60 -3.87 0.63
N SER A 297 -5.88 -3.57 0.39
CA SER A 297 -6.52 -2.31 0.77
C SER A 297 -7.74 -2.55 1.64
N GLY A 298 -7.90 -1.77 2.69
CA GLY A 298 -8.99 -1.89 3.65
C GLY A 298 -9.96 -0.69 3.58
N VAL A 299 -11.25 -0.98 3.69
CA VAL A 299 -12.32 0.05 3.77
C VAL A 299 -13.35 -0.37 4.81
N ILE A 300 -13.77 0.56 5.65
CA ILE A 300 -14.89 0.35 6.59
C ILE A 300 -16.10 1.18 6.12
N VAL A 301 -17.25 0.53 5.99
CA VAL A 301 -18.52 1.18 5.66
C VAL A 301 -19.57 0.68 6.64
N GLY A 302 -20.11 1.58 7.46
CA GLY A 302 -21.00 1.21 8.55
C GLY A 302 -20.30 0.29 9.56
N ASP A 303 -20.80 -0.91 9.74
CA ASP A 303 -20.26 -1.96 10.62
C ASP A 303 -19.43 -3.02 9.89
N LYS A 304 -19.27 -2.88 8.57
CA LYS A 304 -18.56 -3.85 7.72
C LYS A 304 -17.16 -3.38 7.36
N PHE A 305 -16.23 -4.31 7.41
CA PHE A 305 -14.87 -4.15 6.90
C PHE A 305 -14.72 -4.92 5.59
N TYR A 306 -14.31 -4.23 4.55
CA TYR A 306 -14.04 -4.80 3.23
C TYR A 306 -12.54 -4.83 2.97
N LEU A 307 -12.03 -5.97 2.52
CA LEU A 307 -10.64 -6.18 2.18
C LEU A 307 -10.50 -6.50 0.69
N PHE A 308 -9.78 -5.65 -0.03
CA PHE A 308 -9.46 -5.81 -1.45
C PHE A 308 -8.02 -6.27 -1.58
N TYR A 309 -7.80 -7.37 -2.27
CA TYR A 309 -6.46 -7.93 -2.44
C TYR A 309 -6.33 -8.72 -3.73
N PRO A 310 -5.18 -8.65 -4.42
CA PRO A 310 -4.87 -9.56 -5.50
C PRO A 310 -4.33 -10.87 -4.93
N SER A 311 -4.74 -11.97 -5.50
CA SER A 311 -4.18 -13.29 -5.24
C SER A 311 -3.37 -13.71 -6.45
N ILE A 312 -2.06 -13.80 -6.29
CA ILE A 312 -1.15 -14.20 -7.35
C ILE A 312 -0.83 -15.68 -7.17
N LEU A 313 -1.21 -16.52 -8.13
CA LEU A 313 -0.79 -17.91 -8.17
C LEU A 313 0.66 -17.98 -8.67
N ARG A 314 1.53 -18.63 -7.91
CA ARG A 314 2.93 -18.93 -8.28
C ARG A 314 3.10 -20.39 -8.65
#